data_d498117efa1856fed61f807b16608a35
#
_entry.id   d498117efa1856fed61f807b16608a35
#
_cell.length_a   1.000
_cell.length_b   1.000
_cell.length_c   1.000
_cell.angle_alpha   90.00
_cell.angle_beta   90.00
_cell.angle_gamma   90.00
#
_symmetry.space_group_name_H-M   'P 1'
#
loop_
_entity.id
_entity.type
_entity.pdbx_description
1 polymer ?
#
loop_
_entity_poly.entity_id
_entity_poly.type
_entity_poly.pdbx_seq_one_letter_code
_entity_poly.pdbx_strand_id
1 'polypeptide(L)'
;MSIRYDEANRIFELDTRNTSYRIGIVDEEGFVGHIYYGQKIRPQKCDQFLRTCEAPFVPSKNNRERCSFMDTFPTEYSGNGIGDYRESCIAVKTANGSRTVDLKFVDYDIVNGKPGISGLPASFAGEEEVQTLVVHMMDGGCGIDVDLIYSVFEDEDVITRSVSVKNAGDRNIRLTKVYSACIDMDDED
;
A
#
# COMPACT_ATOMS: atom_id res chain seq x y z
N MET A 1 -9.13 9.78 17.36
CA MET A 1 -9.30 8.73 16.34
C MET A 1 -8.23 9.02 15.30
N SER A 2 -7.18 8.24 15.32
CA SER A 2 -5.96 8.48 14.54
C SER A 2 -6.02 7.94 13.11
N ILE A 3 -7.00 7.06 12.81
CA ILE A 3 -7.20 6.48 11.48
C ILE A 3 -8.62 6.73 11.01
N ARG A 4 -8.77 7.17 9.76
CA ARG A 4 -10.04 7.40 9.09
C ARG A 4 -9.97 7.00 7.62
N TYR A 5 -11.07 6.48 7.07
CA TYR A 5 -11.25 6.32 5.63
C TYR A 5 -12.25 7.36 5.11
N ASP A 6 -11.80 8.17 4.17
CA ASP A 6 -12.65 9.10 3.42
C ASP A 6 -13.20 8.35 2.18
N GLU A 7 -14.43 7.86 2.30
CA GLU A 7 -15.08 7.09 1.22
C GLU A 7 -15.29 7.92 -0.05
N ALA A 8 -15.56 9.21 0.09
CA ALA A 8 -15.85 10.08 -1.05
C ALA A 8 -14.61 10.30 -1.93
N ASN A 9 -13.43 10.37 -1.32
CA ASN A 9 -12.15 10.57 -1.99
C ASN A 9 -11.33 9.28 -2.08
N ARG A 10 -11.78 8.20 -1.43
CA ARG A 10 -11.09 6.90 -1.35
C ARG A 10 -9.67 7.03 -0.77
N ILE A 11 -9.54 7.76 0.34
CA ILE A 11 -8.26 8.05 0.99
C ILE A 11 -8.29 7.54 2.43
N PHE A 12 -7.27 6.78 2.80
CA PHE A 12 -6.95 6.50 4.20
C PHE A 12 -6.13 7.64 4.77
N GLU A 13 -6.59 8.17 5.88
CA GLU A 13 -5.94 9.22 6.65
C GLU A 13 -5.45 8.63 7.96
N LEU A 14 -4.14 8.61 8.15
CA LEU A 14 -3.47 8.16 9.36
C LEU A 14 -2.79 9.39 9.97
N ASP A 15 -3.22 9.80 11.15
CA ASP A 15 -2.75 11.00 11.82
C ASP A 15 -2.17 10.69 13.19
N THR A 16 -0.94 11.11 13.42
CA THR A 16 -0.37 11.23 14.75
C THR A 16 -0.62 12.64 15.30
N ARG A 17 0.03 13.01 16.41
CA ARG A 17 -0.07 14.36 16.96
C ARG A 17 0.45 15.40 15.97
N ASN A 18 1.58 15.17 15.32
CA ASN A 18 2.29 16.16 14.49
C ASN A 18 2.49 15.71 13.03
N THR A 19 2.19 14.46 12.68
CA THR A 19 2.38 13.93 11.32
C THR A 19 1.11 13.40 10.71
N SER A 20 1.08 13.36 9.39
CA SER A 20 0.02 12.76 8.59
C SER A 20 0.60 11.80 7.57
N TYR A 21 -0.04 10.65 7.39
CA TYR A 21 0.21 9.70 6.32
C TYR A 21 -1.07 9.49 5.51
N ARG A 22 -0.98 9.55 4.19
CA ARG A 22 -2.14 9.45 3.29
C ARG A 22 -1.91 8.38 2.24
N ILE A 23 -2.89 7.49 2.10
CA ILE A 23 -2.90 6.40 1.12
C ILE A 23 -4.18 6.53 0.29
N GLY A 24 -4.07 6.51 -1.02
CA GLY A 24 -5.22 6.61 -1.92
C GLY A 24 -5.49 5.32 -2.68
N ILE A 25 -6.78 5.04 -2.90
CA ILE A 25 -7.24 3.96 -3.78
C ILE A 25 -7.66 4.58 -5.10
N VAL A 26 -6.93 4.24 -6.16
CA VAL A 26 -7.08 4.87 -7.48
C VAL A 26 -7.72 3.92 -8.47
N ASP A 27 -8.63 4.46 -9.26
CA ASP A 27 -9.39 3.78 -10.31
C ASP A 27 -10.34 2.67 -9.83
N GLU A 28 -11.14 2.19 -10.75
CA GLU A 28 -12.01 1.02 -10.57
C GLU A 28 -11.18 -0.25 -10.32
N GLU A 29 -9.93 -0.26 -10.76
CA GLU A 29 -9.00 -1.38 -10.61
C GLU A 29 -8.37 -1.48 -9.23
N GLY A 30 -8.47 -0.44 -8.40
CA GLY A 30 -8.01 -0.47 -7.02
C GLY A 30 -6.49 -0.43 -6.85
N PHE A 31 -5.80 0.43 -7.59
CA PHE A 31 -4.39 0.71 -7.31
C PHE A 31 -4.23 1.44 -5.98
N VAL A 32 -3.28 0.99 -5.18
CA VAL A 32 -2.98 1.60 -3.87
C VAL A 32 -1.76 2.49 -4.01
N GLY A 33 -1.95 3.78 -3.82
CA GLY A 33 -0.92 4.81 -4.00
C GLY A 33 -0.53 5.51 -2.72
N HIS A 34 0.77 5.80 -2.59
CA HIS A 34 1.29 6.70 -1.57
C HIS A 34 1.00 8.14 -1.97
N ILE A 35 0.33 8.89 -1.10
CA ILE A 35 -0.02 10.28 -1.39
C ILE A 35 0.91 11.25 -0.66
N TYR A 36 1.08 11.04 0.64
CA TYR A 36 1.77 12.00 1.50
C TYR A 36 2.27 11.36 2.79
N TYR A 37 3.45 11.76 3.22
CA TYR A 37 3.94 11.60 4.58
C TYR A 37 4.72 12.86 4.99
N GLY A 38 4.37 13.44 6.12
CA GLY A 38 5.04 14.65 6.58
C GLY A 38 4.32 15.31 7.74
N GLN A 39 4.49 16.63 7.88
CA GLN A 39 3.82 17.41 8.90
C GLN A 39 2.29 17.25 8.82
N LYS A 40 1.63 17.33 9.97
CA LYS A 40 0.18 17.15 10.06
C LYS A 40 -0.56 18.13 9.15
N ILE A 41 -1.38 17.59 8.26
CA ILE A 41 -2.26 18.32 7.35
C ILE A 41 -3.72 18.10 7.74
N ARG A 42 -4.58 19.05 7.36
CA ARG A 42 -6.03 18.88 7.55
C ARG A 42 -6.56 17.83 6.56
N PRO A 43 -7.66 17.14 6.91
CA PRO A 43 -8.38 16.31 5.97
C PRO A 43 -8.73 17.11 4.72
N GLN A 44 -8.32 16.63 3.57
CA GLN A 44 -8.55 17.30 2.29
C GLN A 44 -8.43 16.31 1.14
N LYS A 45 -9.00 16.69 0.00
CA LYS A 45 -8.81 15.96 -1.24
C LYS A 45 -7.35 16.09 -1.69
N CYS A 46 -6.65 14.97 -1.73
CA CYS A 46 -5.21 14.91 -2.03
C CYS A 46 -4.90 14.19 -3.35
N ASP A 47 -5.90 13.91 -4.18
CA ASP A 47 -5.74 13.18 -5.44
C ASP A 47 -4.81 13.86 -6.45
N GLN A 48 -4.64 15.17 -6.36
CA GLN A 48 -3.70 15.91 -7.20
C GLN A 48 -2.22 15.51 -6.99
N PHE A 49 -1.90 14.88 -5.86
CA PHE A 49 -0.54 14.40 -5.61
C PHE A 49 -0.26 13.03 -6.23
N LEU A 50 -1.31 12.29 -6.60
CA LEU A 50 -1.14 11.03 -7.30
C LEU A 50 -0.92 11.29 -8.78
N ARG A 51 0.28 10.98 -9.25
CA ARG A 51 0.59 11.05 -10.67
C ARG A 51 -0.09 9.89 -11.40
N THR A 52 -1.06 10.22 -12.22
CA THR A 52 -1.81 9.28 -13.05
C THR A 52 -1.76 9.71 -14.52
N CYS A 53 -0.57 10.10 -14.98
CA CYS A 53 -0.36 10.54 -16.35
C CYS A 53 -0.38 9.35 -17.31
N GLU A 54 -1.15 9.45 -18.38
CA GLU A 54 -1.13 8.48 -19.48
C GLU A 54 0.13 8.67 -20.34
N ALA A 55 0.75 7.58 -20.75
CA ALA A 55 1.81 7.64 -21.74
C ALA A 55 1.21 7.96 -23.12
N PRO A 56 1.70 8.98 -23.83
CA PRO A 56 1.09 9.46 -25.07
C PRO A 56 1.17 8.49 -26.25
N PHE A 57 1.95 7.43 -26.14
CA PHE A 57 2.23 6.49 -27.23
C PHE A 57 1.59 5.11 -27.07
N VAL A 58 0.85 4.88 -25.99
CA VAL A 58 0.18 3.61 -25.77
C VAL A 58 -1.29 3.74 -26.17
N PRO A 59 -1.72 3.10 -27.26
CA PRO A 59 -3.13 3.11 -27.64
C PRO A 59 -3.93 2.30 -26.61
N SER A 60 -4.81 2.97 -25.89
CA SER A 60 -5.70 2.35 -24.93
C SER A 60 -7.11 2.24 -25.50
N LYS A 61 -7.80 1.12 -25.21
CA LYS A 61 -9.23 0.99 -25.49
C LYS A 61 -10.08 1.62 -24.38
N ASN A 62 -9.51 1.85 -23.24
CA ASN A 62 -10.09 2.49 -22.08
C ASN A 62 -9.54 3.91 -21.94
N ASN A 63 -10.19 4.74 -21.16
CA ASN A 63 -9.73 6.11 -20.92
C ASN A 63 -8.36 6.17 -20.22
N ARG A 64 -7.90 5.05 -19.66
CA ARG A 64 -6.59 4.92 -19.04
C ARG A 64 -6.01 3.53 -19.29
N GLU A 65 -4.79 3.49 -19.83
CA GLU A 65 -4.00 2.26 -19.96
C GLU A 65 -3.27 1.96 -18.65
N ARG A 66 -3.51 0.78 -18.09
CA ARG A 66 -2.96 0.37 -16.78
C ARG A 66 -1.45 0.47 -16.68
N CYS A 67 -0.76 0.08 -17.72
CA CYS A 67 0.70 0.02 -17.74
C CYS A 67 1.36 1.37 -18.06
N SER A 68 0.58 2.34 -18.54
CA SER A 68 1.15 3.60 -19.04
C SER A 68 1.49 4.61 -17.94
N PHE A 69 0.94 4.43 -16.72
CA PHE A 69 1.20 5.35 -15.61
C PHE A 69 1.97 4.71 -14.44
N MET A 70 2.18 3.40 -14.45
CA MET A 70 2.81 2.68 -13.34
C MET A 70 4.27 3.05 -13.14
N ASP A 71 4.95 3.53 -14.18
CA ASP A 71 6.33 4.03 -14.10
C ASP A 71 6.47 5.33 -13.30
N THR A 72 5.39 6.11 -13.20
CA THR A 72 5.35 7.39 -12.46
C THR A 72 4.40 7.37 -11.26
N PHE A 73 3.54 6.35 -11.16
CA PHE A 73 2.57 6.24 -10.08
C PHE A 73 3.26 5.86 -8.77
N PRO A 74 3.08 6.63 -7.68
CA PRO A 74 3.70 6.34 -6.39
C PRO A 74 2.97 5.17 -5.69
N THR A 75 3.27 3.94 -6.10
CA THR A 75 2.68 2.75 -5.48
C THR A 75 3.04 2.64 -4.01
N GLU A 76 2.04 2.40 -3.18
CA GLU A 76 2.24 2.18 -1.74
C GLU A 76 2.98 0.86 -1.46
N TYR A 77 2.72 -0.17 -2.27
CA TYR A 77 3.39 -1.47 -2.19
C TYR A 77 3.60 -2.04 -3.59
N SER A 78 4.79 -1.84 -4.13
CA SER A 78 5.10 -2.16 -5.52
C SER A 78 5.28 -3.66 -5.76
N GLY A 79 4.66 -4.15 -6.83
CA GLY A 79 4.91 -5.46 -7.42
C GLY A 79 5.92 -5.41 -8.54
N ASN A 80 6.26 -6.56 -9.11
CA ASN A 80 7.17 -6.68 -10.24
C ASN A 80 6.42 -7.02 -11.53
N GLY A 81 6.85 -6.45 -12.65
CA GLY A 81 6.39 -6.86 -13.99
C GLY A 81 5.07 -6.25 -14.46
N ILE A 82 4.62 -5.15 -13.84
CA ILE A 82 3.37 -4.44 -14.17
C ILE A 82 3.60 -3.04 -14.76
N GLY A 83 4.82 -2.73 -15.21
CA GLY A 83 5.18 -1.40 -15.73
C GLY A 83 5.81 -0.49 -14.69
N ASP A 84 5.90 -0.90 -13.43
CA ASP A 84 6.71 -0.24 -12.40
C ASP A 84 8.14 -0.79 -12.49
N TYR A 85 9.10 0.09 -12.78
CA TYR A 85 10.52 -0.26 -12.96
C TYR A 85 11.38 0.07 -11.72
N ARG A 86 10.76 0.57 -10.66
CA ARG A 86 11.41 0.82 -9.38
C ARG A 86 11.65 -0.49 -8.64
N GLU A 87 12.39 -0.41 -7.54
CA GLU A 87 12.59 -1.57 -6.67
C GLU A 87 11.26 -2.06 -6.11
N SER A 88 10.93 -3.34 -6.35
CA SER A 88 9.66 -3.90 -5.89
C SER A 88 9.70 -4.28 -4.42
N CYS A 89 8.59 -4.06 -3.69
CA CYS A 89 8.43 -4.51 -2.29
C CYS A 89 8.35 -6.03 -2.18
N ILE A 90 7.76 -6.67 -3.18
CA ILE A 90 7.56 -8.11 -3.20
C ILE A 90 8.04 -8.72 -4.52
N ALA A 91 8.72 -9.85 -4.43
CA ALA A 91 9.10 -10.63 -5.60
C ALA A 91 8.78 -12.11 -5.38
N VAL A 92 8.07 -12.68 -6.33
CA VAL A 92 7.64 -14.06 -6.31
C VAL A 92 8.18 -14.81 -7.52
N LYS A 93 8.19 -16.13 -7.40
CA LYS A 93 8.35 -17.04 -8.53
C LYS A 93 7.30 -18.15 -8.41
N THR A 94 6.40 -18.19 -9.36
CA THR A 94 5.36 -19.22 -9.46
C THR A 94 5.91 -20.52 -10.06
N ALA A 95 5.15 -21.60 -9.97
CA ALA A 95 5.55 -22.91 -10.50
C ALA A 95 5.80 -22.90 -12.02
N ASN A 96 5.08 -22.05 -12.76
CA ASN A 96 5.27 -21.89 -14.22
C ASN A 96 6.38 -20.90 -14.58
N GLY A 97 7.10 -20.35 -13.59
CA GLY A 97 8.21 -19.41 -13.80
C GLY A 97 7.82 -17.94 -13.88
N SER A 98 6.54 -17.59 -13.83
CA SER A 98 6.11 -16.19 -13.77
C SER A 98 6.66 -15.49 -12.54
N ARG A 99 6.96 -14.21 -12.68
CA ARG A 99 7.43 -13.32 -11.61
C ARG A 99 6.57 -12.07 -11.45
N THR A 100 5.51 -11.95 -12.25
CA THR A 100 4.63 -10.78 -12.20
C THR A 100 3.78 -10.82 -10.95
N VAL A 101 3.66 -9.66 -10.30
CA VAL A 101 2.80 -9.42 -9.15
C VAL A 101 2.02 -8.14 -9.39
N ASP A 102 0.69 -8.26 -9.51
CA ASP A 102 -0.24 -7.15 -9.75
C ASP A 102 -1.28 -7.08 -8.63
N LEU A 103 -0.87 -6.50 -7.51
CA LEU A 103 -1.70 -6.35 -6.31
C LEU A 103 -2.75 -5.26 -6.50
N LYS A 104 -3.99 -5.58 -6.12
CA LYS A 104 -5.12 -4.66 -6.12
C LYS A 104 -5.76 -4.61 -4.75
N PHE A 105 -6.28 -3.44 -4.41
CA PHE A 105 -7.11 -3.26 -3.22
C PHE A 105 -8.35 -4.15 -3.27
N VAL A 106 -8.65 -4.79 -2.15
CA VAL A 106 -9.86 -5.62 -1.97
C VAL A 106 -10.77 -4.99 -0.94
N ASP A 107 -10.25 -4.79 0.28
CA ASP A 107 -11.00 -4.33 1.42
C ASP A 107 -10.04 -3.80 2.51
N TYR A 108 -10.56 -3.35 3.63
CA TYR A 108 -9.76 -2.89 4.77
C TYR A 108 -10.46 -3.15 6.10
N ASP A 109 -9.65 -3.24 7.15
CA ASP A 109 -10.10 -3.23 8.54
C ASP A 109 -9.44 -2.09 9.32
N ILE A 110 -10.18 -1.47 10.23
CA ILE A 110 -9.64 -0.57 11.24
C ILE A 110 -9.97 -1.16 12.61
N VAL A 111 -8.94 -1.51 13.36
CA VAL A 111 -9.07 -2.15 14.67
C VAL A 111 -8.36 -1.34 15.73
N ASN A 112 -8.83 -1.45 16.99
CA ASN A 112 -8.14 -0.88 18.13
C ASN A 112 -7.02 -1.82 18.59
N GLY A 113 -5.94 -1.23 19.08
CA GLY A 113 -4.76 -1.96 19.52
C GLY A 113 -3.79 -2.31 18.36
N LYS A 114 -2.69 -2.92 18.72
CA LYS A 114 -1.66 -3.37 17.78
C LYS A 114 -1.60 -4.88 17.71
N PRO A 115 -1.91 -5.51 16.56
CA PRO A 115 -1.76 -6.94 16.36
C PRO A 115 -0.30 -7.38 16.59
N GLY A 116 -0.12 -8.46 17.33
CA GLY A 116 1.20 -9.07 17.53
C GLY A 116 1.71 -9.73 16.25
N ILE A 117 3.02 -9.71 16.05
CA ILE A 117 3.69 -10.42 14.94
C ILE A 117 4.40 -11.63 15.54
N SER A 118 3.89 -12.83 15.26
CA SER A 118 4.47 -14.06 15.83
C SER A 118 5.91 -14.26 15.39
N GLY A 119 6.82 -14.48 16.35
CA GLY A 119 8.23 -14.79 16.10
C GLY A 119 9.12 -13.60 15.70
N LEU A 120 8.59 -12.38 15.68
CA LEU A 120 9.35 -11.17 15.39
C LEU A 120 9.30 -10.18 16.56
N PRO A 121 10.33 -9.32 16.72
CA PRO A 121 10.24 -8.20 17.63
C PRO A 121 9.05 -7.30 17.26
N ALA A 122 8.31 -6.84 18.26
CA ALA A 122 7.16 -5.99 18.05
C ALA A 122 7.14 -4.86 19.10
N SER A 123 6.59 -3.72 18.74
CA SER A 123 6.12 -2.72 19.69
C SER A 123 4.78 -3.19 20.25
N PHE A 124 4.51 -2.84 21.49
CA PHE A 124 3.28 -3.20 22.19
C PHE A 124 2.53 -1.93 22.58
N ALA A 125 1.21 -1.98 22.51
CA ALA A 125 0.32 -0.93 23.00
C ALA A 125 -1.01 -1.51 23.40
N GLY A 126 -1.70 -0.84 24.33
CA GLY A 126 -3.06 -1.18 24.71
C GLY A 126 -4.08 -0.87 23.61
N GLU A 127 -5.27 -1.45 23.73
CA GLU A 127 -6.36 -1.25 22.76
C GLU A 127 -6.82 0.21 22.66
N GLU A 128 -6.64 1.01 23.73
CA GLU A 128 -7.03 2.42 23.75
C GLU A 128 -5.93 3.38 23.27
N GLU A 129 -4.69 2.89 23.15
CA GLU A 129 -3.52 3.73 22.86
C GLU A 129 -3.20 3.79 21.36
N VAL A 130 -3.62 2.78 20.61
CA VAL A 130 -3.24 2.59 19.20
C VAL A 130 -4.44 2.16 18.36
N GLN A 131 -4.53 2.69 17.15
CA GLN A 131 -5.38 2.14 16.10
C GLN A 131 -4.52 1.51 15.01
N THR A 132 -5.02 0.43 14.42
CA THR A 132 -4.35 -0.27 13.32
C THR A 132 -5.25 -0.34 12.10
N LEU A 133 -4.74 0.11 10.96
CA LEU A 133 -5.31 -0.10 9.63
C LEU A 133 -4.69 -1.37 9.04
N VAL A 134 -5.52 -2.23 8.50
CA VAL A 134 -5.12 -3.34 7.64
C VAL A 134 -5.72 -3.10 6.26
N VAL A 135 -4.87 -2.96 5.25
CA VAL A 135 -5.30 -2.84 3.85
C VAL A 135 -5.10 -4.19 3.18
N HIS A 136 -6.19 -4.81 2.77
CA HIS A 136 -6.17 -6.11 2.10
C HIS A 136 -5.99 -5.93 0.60
N MET A 137 -4.97 -6.58 0.07
CA MET A 137 -4.65 -6.58 -1.36
C MET A 137 -4.56 -8.02 -1.88
N MET A 138 -4.89 -8.21 -3.14
CA MET A 138 -4.85 -9.53 -3.79
C MET A 138 -4.26 -9.43 -5.19
N ASP A 139 -3.50 -10.46 -5.57
CA ASP A 139 -3.16 -10.75 -6.96
C ASP A 139 -3.82 -12.06 -7.39
N GLY A 140 -4.89 -11.95 -8.20
CA GLY A 140 -5.59 -13.13 -8.73
C GLY A 140 -4.81 -13.93 -9.77
N GLY A 141 -3.74 -13.39 -10.33
CA GLY A 141 -2.90 -14.07 -11.33
C GLY A 141 -1.92 -15.05 -10.73
N CYS A 142 -1.23 -14.65 -9.66
CA CYS A 142 -0.31 -15.54 -8.95
C CYS A 142 -0.91 -16.19 -7.70
N GLY A 143 -2.08 -15.73 -7.25
CA GLY A 143 -2.82 -16.31 -6.12
C GLY A 143 -2.21 -15.95 -4.77
N ILE A 144 -1.81 -14.69 -4.56
CA ILE A 144 -1.33 -14.20 -3.29
C ILE A 144 -2.25 -13.14 -2.71
N ASP A 145 -2.44 -13.19 -1.40
CA ASP A 145 -3.01 -12.12 -0.60
C ASP A 145 -1.88 -11.40 0.16
N VAL A 146 -2.00 -10.09 0.27
CA VAL A 146 -1.06 -9.25 0.99
C VAL A 146 -1.84 -8.29 1.88
N ASP A 147 -1.54 -8.30 3.18
CA ASP A 147 -2.08 -7.35 4.13
C ASP A 147 -1.00 -6.31 4.45
N LEU A 148 -1.28 -5.04 4.20
CA LEU A 148 -0.47 -3.92 4.66
C LEU A 148 -1.02 -3.45 6.00
N ILE A 149 -0.21 -3.52 7.05
CA ILE A 149 -0.62 -3.29 8.43
C ILE A 149 0.08 -2.04 8.96
N TYR A 150 -0.71 -1.02 9.32
CA TYR A 150 -0.23 0.26 9.86
C TYR A 150 -0.79 0.48 11.25
N SER A 151 0.06 0.57 12.26
CA SER A 151 -0.37 0.90 13.62
C SER A 151 0.09 2.31 13.98
N VAL A 152 -0.86 3.16 14.35
CA VAL A 152 -0.65 4.59 14.61
C VAL A 152 -0.60 4.83 16.11
N PHE A 153 0.56 5.24 16.59
CA PHE A 153 0.83 5.69 17.95
C PHE A 153 0.73 7.21 17.97
N GLU A 154 -0.47 7.69 18.28
CA GLU A 154 -0.80 9.12 18.10
C GLU A 154 0.09 10.02 18.97
N ASP A 155 0.30 9.65 20.23
CA ASP A 155 1.02 10.45 21.21
C ASP A 155 2.55 10.43 21.02
N GLU A 156 3.10 9.39 20.43
CA GLU A 156 4.52 9.21 20.18
C GLU A 156 4.99 9.70 18.80
N ASP A 157 4.06 10.16 17.96
CA ASP A 157 4.33 10.54 16.55
C ASP A 157 4.94 9.38 15.72
N VAL A 158 4.51 8.16 15.99
CA VAL A 158 5.04 6.96 15.33
C VAL A 158 3.94 6.23 14.57
N ILE A 159 4.24 5.85 13.35
CA ILE A 159 3.47 4.89 12.56
C ILE A 159 4.36 3.68 12.29
N THR A 160 3.97 2.52 12.82
CA THR A 160 4.68 1.27 12.50
C THR A 160 4.05 0.61 11.29
N ARG A 161 4.86 -0.05 10.48
CA ARG A 161 4.41 -0.77 9.29
C ARG A 161 4.91 -2.20 9.28
N SER A 162 4.03 -3.13 8.95
CA SER A 162 4.35 -4.53 8.70
C SER A 162 3.51 -5.08 7.55
N VAL A 163 3.92 -6.23 7.04
CA VAL A 163 3.26 -6.88 5.91
C VAL A 163 3.07 -8.35 6.22
N SER A 164 1.90 -8.88 5.89
CA SER A 164 1.57 -10.30 5.89
C SER A 164 1.36 -10.76 4.46
N VAL A 165 1.96 -11.89 4.07
CA VAL A 165 1.81 -12.46 2.74
C VAL A 165 1.30 -13.89 2.86
N LYS A 166 0.20 -14.19 2.19
CA LYS A 166 -0.44 -15.49 2.20
C LYS A 166 -0.54 -16.06 0.79
N ASN A 167 -0.19 -17.32 0.62
CA ASN A 167 -0.53 -18.06 -0.58
C ASN A 167 -2.02 -18.43 -0.52
N ALA A 168 -2.84 -17.78 -1.30
CA ALA A 168 -4.27 -18.03 -1.42
C ALA A 168 -4.62 -18.94 -2.60
N GLY A 169 -3.65 -19.25 -3.46
CA GLY A 169 -3.81 -20.15 -4.59
C GLY A 169 -3.58 -21.63 -4.23
N ASP A 170 -3.78 -22.47 -5.23
CA ASP A 170 -3.62 -23.94 -5.16
C ASP A 170 -2.21 -24.41 -5.52
N ARG A 171 -1.34 -23.51 -5.97
CA ARG A 171 0.01 -23.82 -6.45
C ARG A 171 1.07 -23.27 -5.50
N ASN A 172 2.20 -23.98 -5.45
CA ASN A 172 3.34 -23.50 -4.69
C ASN A 172 3.92 -22.23 -5.34
N ILE A 173 4.16 -21.22 -4.53
CA ILE A 173 4.91 -20.02 -4.89
C ILE A 173 6.17 -19.92 -4.03
N ARG A 174 7.21 -19.34 -4.59
CA ARG A 174 8.43 -19.00 -3.87
C ARG A 174 8.51 -17.50 -3.71
N LEU A 175 8.48 -17.03 -2.47
CA LEU A 175 8.82 -15.64 -2.15
C LEU A 175 10.35 -15.49 -2.19
N THR A 176 10.83 -14.57 -3.00
CA THR A 176 12.27 -14.28 -3.12
C THR A 176 12.64 -12.96 -2.47
N LYS A 177 11.66 -12.08 -2.26
CA LYS A 177 11.80 -10.81 -1.56
C LYS A 177 10.46 -10.40 -0.95
N VAL A 178 10.49 -9.91 0.28
CA VAL A 178 9.35 -9.25 0.95
C VAL A 178 9.92 -8.13 1.81
N TYR A 179 9.61 -6.89 1.47
CA TYR A 179 9.89 -5.71 2.28
C TYR A 179 8.63 -5.26 2.99
N SER A 180 8.77 -4.60 4.13
CA SER A 180 7.64 -3.96 4.81
C SER A 180 7.24 -2.65 4.14
N ALA A 181 8.18 -1.97 3.49
CA ALA A 181 7.95 -0.74 2.74
C ALA A 181 9.06 -0.54 1.70
N CYS A 182 8.72 0.21 0.64
CA CYS A 182 9.66 0.84 -0.27
C CYS A 182 9.02 2.19 -0.63
N ILE A 183 9.53 3.27 -0.06
CA ILE A 183 8.98 4.61 -0.20
C ILE A 183 10.03 5.48 -0.85
N ASP A 184 9.67 6.09 -1.97
CA ASP A 184 10.48 7.12 -2.62
C ASP A 184 10.21 8.44 -1.88
N MET A 185 11.27 9.08 -1.42
CA MET A 185 11.21 10.42 -0.84
C MET A 185 11.86 11.39 -1.82
N ASP A 186 11.21 12.56 -1.97
CA ASP A 186 11.81 13.63 -2.78
C ASP A 186 13.11 14.09 -2.10
N ASP A 187 14.18 14.12 -2.87
CA ASP A 187 15.47 14.68 -2.48
C ASP A 187 15.36 16.21 -2.63
N GLU A 188 14.77 16.88 -1.66
CA GLU A 188 14.88 18.35 -1.58
C GLU A 188 16.19 18.67 -0.84
N ASP A 189 17.19 19.12 -1.58
CA ASP A 189 18.41 19.77 -1.09
C ASP A 189 18.10 21.13 -0.42
#